data_c1f58e81a899bd1955e610f0fc2db85a
#
_entry.id   c1f58e81a899bd1955e610f0fc2db85a
#
_cell.length_a   1.000
_cell.length_b   1.000
_cell.length_c   1.000
_cell.angle_alpha   90.00
_cell.angle_beta   90.00
_cell.angle_gamma   90.00
#
_symmetry.space_group_name_H-M   'P 1'
#
loop_
_entity.id
_entity.type
_entity.pdbx_description
1 polymer ?
#
loop_
_entity_poly.entity_id
_entity_poly.type
_entity_poly.pdbx_seq_one_letter_code
_entity_poly.pdbx_strand_id
1 'polypeptide(L)'
;MEPGLQVRNFRWTDVESVTAVFNDINNLGDTEKAFDADFMLQFLSQPDVDPLERCFVAETDDLVVGFVLISYEAPIGRAVASGGVLGDYRKQGIGRELLNKAVSQAESLKVEVLHVEVSSQGDAAKRVLETEGFHMTKGYWQMQWLGDVRPSPSLPDGYSIRPFEIGKDEETLTQLQNVAFGENWGFSPNTVDQISARVRLDRMTPDGILFITDNGQPAAYNWTMISASESKATGFISMTGVHPDYRGKGLGRAIVAAGMQYLKAQGVDSIELEVDSENTPARELYLKLGFKKVHETLWYEKKFPTRVG
;
A
#
# COMPACT_ATOMS: atom_id res chain seq x y z
N MET A 1 -26.66 -7.15 18.56
CA MET A 1 -25.64 -8.17 18.18
C MET A 1 -26.37 -9.45 17.89
N GLU A 2 -26.07 -10.05 16.75
CA GLU A 2 -26.57 -11.42 16.48
C GLU A 2 -26.03 -12.40 17.52
N PRO A 3 -26.80 -13.41 17.94
CA PRO A 3 -26.33 -14.43 18.85
C PRO A 3 -25.17 -15.17 18.18
N GLY A 4 -23.95 -15.06 18.75
CA GLY A 4 -22.76 -15.75 18.26
C GLY A 4 -21.63 -14.85 17.74
N LEU A 5 -21.86 -13.56 17.44
CA LEU A 5 -20.79 -12.68 16.98
C LEU A 5 -19.81 -12.32 18.12
N GLN A 6 -18.55 -12.63 17.89
CA GLN A 6 -17.44 -12.26 18.77
C GLN A 6 -16.34 -11.53 18.01
N VAL A 7 -15.83 -10.43 18.54
CA VAL A 7 -14.59 -9.79 18.07
C VAL A 7 -13.46 -10.13 19.03
N ARG A 8 -12.41 -10.78 18.53
CA ARG A 8 -11.26 -11.22 19.30
C ARG A 8 -9.95 -10.87 18.62
N ASN A 9 -8.85 -10.96 19.36
CA ASN A 9 -7.53 -10.84 18.76
C ASN A 9 -7.28 -11.97 17.74
N PHE A 10 -6.48 -11.63 16.73
CA PHE A 10 -5.97 -12.55 15.72
C PHE A 10 -5.12 -13.66 16.37
N ARG A 11 -5.12 -14.82 15.75
CA ARG A 11 -4.23 -15.95 16.02
C ARG A 11 -3.59 -16.39 14.72
N TRP A 12 -2.40 -16.92 14.76
CA TRP A 12 -1.73 -17.43 13.54
C TRP A 12 -2.52 -18.53 12.81
N THR A 13 -3.42 -19.20 13.50
CA THR A 13 -4.38 -20.15 12.88
C THR A 13 -5.45 -19.46 12.04
N ASP A 14 -5.59 -18.14 12.11
CA ASP A 14 -6.59 -17.38 11.33
C ASP A 14 -6.05 -16.91 9.96
N VAL A 15 -4.78 -17.17 9.64
CA VAL A 15 -4.13 -16.65 8.42
C VAL A 15 -4.94 -16.98 7.16
N GLU A 16 -5.35 -18.22 6.97
CA GLU A 16 -6.14 -18.64 5.79
C GLU A 16 -7.47 -17.88 5.71
N SER A 17 -8.18 -17.78 6.84
CA SER A 17 -9.48 -17.09 6.90
C SER A 17 -9.34 -15.58 6.67
N VAL A 18 -8.32 -14.97 7.27
CA VAL A 18 -8.01 -13.53 7.04
C VAL A 18 -7.63 -13.28 5.59
N THR A 19 -6.88 -14.21 4.97
CA THR A 19 -6.54 -14.16 3.54
C THR A 19 -7.79 -14.19 2.67
N ALA A 20 -8.73 -15.11 2.97
CA ALA A 20 -9.99 -15.21 2.24
C ALA A 20 -10.82 -13.91 2.37
N VAL A 21 -10.94 -13.36 3.59
CA VAL A 21 -11.63 -12.09 3.82
C VAL A 21 -10.92 -10.95 3.07
N PHE A 22 -9.59 -10.88 3.12
CA PHE A 22 -8.81 -9.86 2.41
C PHE A 22 -9.08 -9.89 0.91
N ASN A 23 -9.07 -11.07 0.30
CA ASN A 23 -9.34 -11.24 -1.13
C ASN A 23 -10.77 -10.84 -1.49
N ASP A 24 -11.78 -11.21 -0.67
CA ASP A 24 -13.19 -10.84 -0.90
C ASP A 24 -13.41 -9.34 -0.86
N ILE A 25 -12.92 -8.67 0.19
CA ILE A 25 -13.16 -7.23 0.37
C ILE A 25 -12.49 -6.36 -0.69
N ASN A 26 -11.39 -6.85 -1.27
CA ASN A 26 -10.64 -6.18 -2.34
C ASN A 26 -11.07 -6.65 -3.74
N ASN A 27 -12.07 -7.53 -3.84
CA ASN A 27 -12.56 -8.12 -5.09
C ASN A 27 -11.43 -8.78 -5.91
N LEU A 28 -10.48 -9.41 -5.24
CA LEU A 28 -9.35 -10.06 -5.89
C LEU A 28 -9.76 -11.45 -6.41
N GLY A 29 -10.61 -12.17 -5.69
CA GLY A 29 -11.14 -13.50 -6.08
C GLY A 29 -10.03 -14.44 -6.54
N ASP A 30 -10.25 -15.11 -7.67
CA ASP A 30 -9.28 -16.00 -8.31
C ASP A 30 -8.38 -15.24 -9.31
N THR A 31 -8.13 -13.94 -9.09
CA THR A 31 -7.24 -13.16 -9.95
C THR A 31 -5.77 -13.36 -9.59
N GLU A 32 -4.87 -12.99 -10.49
CA GLU A 32 -3.43 -12.98 -10.26
C GLU A 32 -3.00 -12.11 -9.07
N LYS A 33 -3.88 -11.20 -8.63
CA LYS A 33 -3.62 -10.28 -7.51
C LYS A 33 -3.99 -10.89 -6.15
N ALA A 34 -4.75 -11.99 -6.13
CA ALA A 34 -5.18 -12.63 -4.90
C ALA A 34 -3.97 -13.04 -4.05
N PHE A 35 -4.07 -12.81 -2.74
CA PHE A 35 -3.07 -13.31 -1.81
C PHE A 35 -3.33 -14.79 -1.56
N ASP A 36 -2.27 -15.57 -1.47
CA ASP A 36 -2.29 -16.88 -0.82
C ASP A 36 -1.92 -16.74 0.67
N ALA A 37 -2.10 -17.81 1.42
CA ALA A 37 -1.83 -17.81 2.85
C ALA A 37 -0.34 -17.59 3.17
N ASP A 38 0.56 -18.08 2.31
CA ASP A 38 2.01 -17.94 2.51
C ASP A 38 2.44 -16.48 2.35
N PHE A 39 1.93 -15.79 1.34
CA PHE A 39 2.21 -14.36 1.17
C PHE A 39 1.57 -13.51 2.29
N MET A 40 0.36 -13.84 2.73
CA MET A 40 -0.26 -13.19 3.89
C MET A 40 0.56 -13.39 5.16
N LEU A 41 1.08 -14.61 5.37
CA LEU A 41 1.97 -14.91 6.50
C LEU A 41 3.24 -14.06 6.45
N GLN A 42 3.89 -13.94 5.29
CA GLN A 42 5.06 -13.08 5.11
C GLN A 42 4.72 -11.60 5.39
N PHE A 43 3.58 -11.13 4.89
CA PHE A 43 3.11 -9.76 5.12
C PHE A 43 2.88 -9.49 6.61
N LEU A 44 2.16 -10.37 7.32
CA LEU A 44 1.88 -10.24 8.74
C LEU A 44 3.12 -10.40 9.64
N SER A 45 4.20 -11.00 9.11
CA SER A 45 5.48 -11.19 9.81
C SER A 45 6.47 -10.05 9.59
N GLN A 46 6.08 -8.96 8.93
CA GLN A 46 6.96 -7.80 8.74
C GLN A 46 7.29 -7.12 10.08
N PRO A 47 8.49 -6.49 10.22
CA PRO A 47 8.95 -5.92 11.50
C PRO A 47 8.05 -4.84 12.10
N ASP A 48 7.29 -4.13 11.26
CA ASP A 48 6.36 -3.07 11.64
C ASP A 48 4.92 -3.55 11.83
N VAL A 49 4.65 -4.82 11.59
CA VAL A 49 3.35 -5.46 11.77
C VAL A 49 3.35 -6.30 13.03
N ASP A 50 2.36 -6.09 13.89
CA ASP A 50 2.17 -6.84 15.13
C ASP A 50 0.72 -7.38 15.16
N PRO A 51 0.46 -8.48 14.45
CA PRO A 51 -0.90 -8.95 14.27
C PRO A 51 -1.52 -9.50 15.55
N LEU A 52 -0.73 -10.00 16.50
CA LEU A 52 -1.27 -10.53 17.77
C LEU A 52 -1.87 -9.43 18.66
N GLU A 53 -1.30 -8.24 18.61
CA GLU A 53 -1.75 -7.09 19.40
C GLU A 53 -2.66 -6.13 18.62
N ARG A 54 -2.50 -6.10 17.27
CA ARG A 54 -3.11 -5.06 16.45
C ARG A 54 -3.94 -5.58 15.27
N CYS A 55 -4.23 -6.89 15.22
CA CYS A 55 -5.21 -7.45 14.31
C CYS A 55 -6.35 -8.07 15.11
N PHE A 56 -7.59 -7.73 14.73
CA PHE A 56 -8.80 -8.27 15.33
C PHE A 56 -9.64 -8.94 14.27
N VAL A 57 -10.23 -10.09 14.62
CA VAL A 57 -11.12 -10.84 13.75
C VAL A 57 -12.53 -10.85 14.31
N ALA A 58 -13.52 -10.75 13.44
CA ALA A 58 -14.92 -10.98 13.76
C ALA A 58 -15.27 -12.43 13.40
N GLU A 59 -15.74 -13.18 14.37
CA GLU A 59 -16.06 -14.60 14.27
C GLU A 59 -17.54 -14.82 14.59
N THR A 60 -18.22 -15.64 13.83
CA THR A 60 -19.56 -16.12 14.08
C THR A 60 -19.65 -17.60 13.68
N ASP A 61 -20.23 -18.44 14.55
CA ASP A 61 -20.35 -19.90 14.31
C ASP A 61 -19.00 -20.56 13.91
N ASP A 62 -17.92 -20.20 14.62
CA ASP A 62 -16.55 -20.64 14.37
C ASP A 62 -15.96 -20.22 13.00
N LEU A 63 -16.62 -19.32 12.27
CA LEU A 63 -16.16 -18.76 11.00
C LEU A 63 -15.67 -17.33 11.17
N VAL A 64 -14.47 -17.04 10.72
CA VAL A 64 -13.96 -15.65 10.61
C VAL A 64 -14.63 -14.99 9.41
N VAL A 65 -15.42 -13.96 9.67
CA VAL A 65 -16.24 -13.25 8.66
C VAL A 65 -15.78 -11.83 8.41
N GLY A 66 -14.80 -11.36 9.16
CA GLY A 66 -14.22 -10.03 9.01
C GLY A 66 -12.95 -9.88 9.81
N PHE A 67 -12.16 -8.88 9.48
CA PHE A 67 -10.98 -8.50 10.26
C PHE A 67 -10.70 -7.00 10.15
N VAL A 68 -9.90 -6.50 11.08
CA VAL A 68 -9.24 -5.20 11.01
C VAL A 68 -7.80 -5.33 11.51
N LEU A 69 -6.84 -4.89 10.70
CA LEU A 69 -5.43 -4.75 11.04
C LEU A 69 -5.11 -3.28 11.25
N ILE A 70 -4.43 -2.93 12.34
CA ILE A 70 -4.01 -1.57 12.67
C ILE A 70 -2.50 -1.47 12.52
N SER A 71 -2.04 -0.75 11.50
CA SER A 71 -0.65 -0.34 11.35
C SER A 71 -0.38 0.88 12.22
N TYR A 72 0.69 0.85 13.00
CA TYR A 72 1.08 1.95 13.90
C TYR A 72 2.35 2.62 13.41
N GLU A 73 2.24 3.89 13.12
CA GLU A 73 3.31 4.74 12.61
C GLU A 73 3.71 5.77 13.65
N ALA A 74 4.45 5.30 14.66
CA ALA A 74 4.89 6.09 15.79
C ALA A 74 5.59 7.42 15.42
N PRO A 75 6.48 7.47 14.39
CA PRO A 75 7.19 8.71 14.04
C PRO A 75 6.29 9.88 13.68
N ILE A 76 5.07 9.61 13.22
CA ILE A 76 4.09 10.65 12.82
C ILE A 76 2.79 10.60 13.63
N GLY A 77 2.77 9.87 14.74
CA GLY A 77 1.60 9.78 15.63
C GLY A 77 0.33 9.24 14.94
N ARG A 78 0.49 8.35 13.94
CA ARG A 78 -0.61 7.86 13.11
C ARG A 78 -0.87 6.38 13.31
N ALA A 79 -2.15 6.00 13.25
CA ALA A 79 -2.56 4.62 12.98
C ALA A 79 -3.34 4.55 11.65
N VAL A 80 -3.25 3.42 10.98
CA VAL A 80 -4.03 3.11 9.78
C VAL A 80 -4.77 1.81 10.01
N ALA A 81 -6.10 1.82 9.89
CA ALA A 81 -6.92 0.62 9.97
C ALA A 81 -7.29 0.13 8.57
N SER A 82 -6.96 -1.13 8.29
CA SER A 82 -7.24 -1.83 7.05
C SER A 82 -8.01 -3.11 7.32
N GLY A 83 -9.05 -3.39 6.56
CA GLY A 83 -9.86 -4.59 6.75
C GLY A 83 -11.30 -4.42 6.27
N GLY A 84 -12.15 -5.35 6.65
CA GLY A 84 -13.56 -5.34 6.27
C GLY A 84 -14.29 -6.62 6.62
N VAL A 85 -15.42 -6.83 5.95
CA VAL A 85 -16.36 -7.92 6.23
C VAL A 85 -16.73 -8.62 4.93
N LEU A 86 -16.76 -9.97 4.93
CA LEU A 86 -17.23 -10.80 3.83
C LEU A 86 -18.59 -10.33 3.30
N GLY A 87 -18.78 -10.41 1.99
CA GLY A 87 -19.97 -9.91 1.30
C GLY A 87 -21.29 -10.32 1.94
N ASP A 88 -21.43 -11.60 2.25
CA ASP A 88 -22.65 -12.20 2.81
C ASP A 88 -22.95 -11.78 4.27
N TYR A 89 -21.95 -11.27 4.97
CA TYR A 89 -22.05 -10.85 6.39
C TYR A 89 -22.10 -9.32 6.54
N ARG A 90 -22.16 -8.56 5.44
CA ARG A 90 -22.31 -7.10 5.46
C ARG A 90 -23.68 -6.66 5.94
N LYS A 91 -23.79 -5.40 6.38
CA LYS A 91 -25.05 -4.77 6.87
C LYS A 91 -25.62 -5.35 8.17
N GLN A 92 -24.84 -6.15 8.88
CA GLN A 92 -25.20 -6.77 10.17
C GLN A 92 -24.51 -6.08 11.38
N GLY A 93 -23.88 -4.94 11.18
CA GLY A 93 -23.18 -4.19 12.23
C GLY A 93 -21.71 -4.59 12.45
N ILE A 94 -21.25 -5.72 11.89
CA ILE A 94 -19.90 -6.29 12.10
C ILE A 94 -18.80 -5.26 11.76
N GLY A 95 -18.92 -4.57 10.62
CA GLY A 95 -17.93 -3.55 10.22
C GLY A 95 -17.82 -2.39 11.21
N ARG A 96 -18.94 -2.01 11.89
CA ARG A 96 -18.93 -0.99 12.94
C ARG A 96 -18.21 -1.51 14.19
N GLU A 97 -18.41 -2.76 14.57
CA GLU A 97 -17.72 -3.36 15.73
C GLU A 97 -16.20 -3.44 15.49
N LEU A 98 -15.77 -3.84 14.31
CA LEU A 98 -14.35 -3.83 13.92
C LEU A 98 -13.78 -2.40 13.93
N LEU A 99 -14.52 -1.41 13.41
CA LEU A 99 -14.12 0.00 13.45
C LEU A 99 -14.00 0.52 14.90
N ASN A 100 -14.96 0.20 15.76
CA ASN A 100 -14.92 0.57 17.18
C ASN A 100 -13.68 -0.04 17.86
N LYS A 101 -13.33 -1.27 17.49
CA LYS A 101 -12.12 -1.91 18.00
C LYS A 101 -10.87 -1.18 17.54
N ALA A 102 -10.82 -0.77 16.26
CA ALA A 102 -9.72 0.02 15.71
C ALA A 102 -9.58 1.39 16.40
N VAL A 103 -10.71 2.08 16.66
CA VAL A 103 -10.71 3.35 17.41
C VAL A 103 -10.17 3.15 18.82
N SER A 104 -10.65 2.13 19.56
CA SER A 104 -10.18 1.83 20.92
C SER A 104 -8.68 1.51 20.94
N GLN A 105 -8.18 0.78 19.94
CA GLN A 105 -6.76 0.46 19.82
C GLN A 105 -5.94 1.73 19.52
N ALA A 106 -6.40 2.59 18.62
CA ALA A 106 -5.76 3.87 18.32
C ALA A 106 -5.67 4.78 19.57
N GLU A 107 -6.73 4.83 20.37
CA GLU A 107 -6.73 5.55 21.66
C GLU A 107 -5.71 4.97 22.64
N SER A 108 -5.59 3.64 22.73
CA SER A 108 -4.62 2.97 23.61
C SER A 108 -3.18 3.21 23.17
N LEU A 109 -2.93 3.29 21.87
CA LEU A 109 -1.65 3.64 21.26
C LEU A 109 -1.33 5.15 21.39
N LYS A 110 -2.31 5.95 21.80
CA LYS A 110 -2.19 7.41 21.95
C LYS A 110 -1.78 8.12 20.67
N VAL A 111 -2.30 7.66 19.53
CA VAL A 111 -2.06 8.31 18.25
C VAL A 111 -2.81 9.64 18.15
N GLU A 112 -2.32 10.54 17.31
CA GLU A 112 -3.00 11.81 17.03
C GLU A 112 -4.13 11.64 16.04
N VAL A 113 -4.01 10.63 15.14
CA VAL A 113 -4.96 10.40 14.06
C VAL A 113 -5.08 8.91 13.71
N LEU A 114 -6.31 8.47 13.44
CA LEU A 114 -6.62 7.17 12.82
C LEU A 114 -7.11 7.41 11.40
N HIS A 115 -6.46 6.78 10.44
CA HIS A 115 -6.88 6.76 9.04
C HIS A 115 -7.52 5.43 8.65
N VAL A 116 -8.49 5.51 7.76
CA VAL A 116 -9.13 4.35 7.12
C VAL A 116 -9.24 4.63 5.63
N GLU A 117 -8.84 3.66 4.82
CA GLU A 117 -8.97 3.72 3.36
C GLU A 117 -10.23 2.98 2.91
N VAL A 118 -10.98 3.56 1.98
CA VAL A 118 -12.17 2.95 1.39
C VAL A 118 -12.26 3.24 -0.10
N SER A 119 -12.88 2.32 -0.84
CA SER A 119 -13.25 2.57 -2.24
C SER A 119 -14.19 3.78 -2.37
N SER A 120 -13.97 4.63 -3.36
CA SER A 120 -14.90 5.73 -3.68
C SER A 120 -16.33 5.26 -3.98
N GLN A 121 -16.50 3.99 -4.36
CA GLN A 121 -17.79 3.34 -4.61
C GLN A 121 -18.37 2.67 -3.35
N GLY A 122 -17.66 2.67 -2.23
CA GLY A 122 -18.04 2.01 -0.98
C GLY A 122 -19.01 2.81 -0.12
N ASP A 123 -20.20 3.17 -0.62
CA ASP A 123 -21.16 4.07 0.07
C ASP A 123 -21.55 3.62 1.47
N ALA A 124 -21.63 2.31 1.72
CA ALA A 124 -21.96 1.79 3.04
C ALA A 124 -20.82 2.05 4.05
N ALA A 125 -19.58 1.82 3.65
CA ALA A 125 -18.40 2.06 4.49
C ALA A 125 -18.24 3.56 4.77
N LYS A 126 -18.39 4.41 3.75
CA LYS A 126 -18.34 5.88 3.91
C LYS A 126 -19.35 6.38 4.95
N ARG A 127 -20.62 5.92 4.86
CA ARG A 127 -21.67 6.29 5.86
C ARG A 127 -21.32 5.82 7.27
N VAL A 128 -20.75 4.63 7.43
CA VAL A 128 -20.32 4.16 8.76
C VAL A 128 -19.22 5.07 9.30
N LEU A 129 -18.19 5.34 8.52
CA LEU A 129 -17.08 6.22 8.91
C LEU A 129 -17.58 7.62 9.31
N GLU A 130 -18.42 8.25 8.49
CA GLU A 130 -18.98 9.58 8.76
C GLU A 130 -19.83 9.59 10.04
N THR A 131 -20.63 8.53 10.28
CA THR A 131 -21.43 8.39 11.51
C THR A 131 -20.55 8.24 12.75
N GLU A 132 -19.40 7.57 12.62
CA GLU A 132 -18.42 7.40 13.71
C GLU A 132 -17.44 8.59 13.82
N GLY A 133 -17.71 9.69 13.11
CA GLY A 133 -16.97 10.96 13.25
C GLY A 133 -15.67 11.02 12.45
N PHE A 134 -15.53 10.20 11.42
CA PHE A 134 -14.44 10.34 10.46
C PHE A 134 -14.81 11.33 9.36
N HIS A 135 -13.80 12.01 8.81
CA HIS A 135 -13.94 12.95 7.71
C HIS A 135 -13.03 12.57 6.55
N MET A 136 -13.52 12.66 5.32
CA MET A 136 -12.72 12.44 4.13
C MET A 136 -11.63 13.53 4.05
N THR A 137 -10.38 13.12 3.87
CA THR A 137 -9.23 14.01 3.86
C THR A 137 -8.39 13.92 2.58
N LYS A 138 -8.34 12.77 1.93
CA LYS A 138 -7.47 12.55 0.77
C LYS A 138 -8.07 11.56 -0.21
N GLY A 139 -7.73 11.70 -1.49
CA GLY A 139 -8.07 10.75 -2.52
C GLY A 139 -6.84 10.27 -3.27
N TYR A 140 -6.86 9.01 -3.71
CA TYR A 140 -5.82 8.42 -4.54
C TYR A 140 -6.42 7.82 -5.78
N TRP A 141 -5.78 8.03 -6.94
CA TRP A 141 -6.17 7.40 -8.19
C TRP A 141 -5.39 6.11 -8.39
N GLN A 142 -6.10 5.02 -8.57
CA GLN A 142 -5.51 3.82 -9.16
C GLN A 142 -5.50 3.99 -10.67
N MET A 143 -4.33 3.83 -11.26
CA MET A 143 -4.13 4.00 -12.69
C MET A 143 -3.56 2.73 -13.30
N GLN A 144 -4.01 2.41 -14.51
CA GLN A 144 -3.61 1.22 -15.25
C GLN A 144 -3.09 1.59 -16.64
N TRP A 145 -2.06 0.88 -17.05
CA TRP A 145 -1.49 0.93 -18.39
C TRP A 145 -1.62 -0.44 -19.08
N LEU A 146 -2.15 -0.46 -20.31
CA LEU A 146 -2.43 -1.66 -21.11
C LEU A 146 -1.71 -1.59 -22.46
N GLY A 147 -0.68 -0.78 -22.59
CA GLY A 147 0.01 -0.57 -23.86
C GLY A 147 0.95 -1.73 -24.24
N ASP A 148 1.15 -1.91 -25.53
CA ASP A 148 2.05 -2.92 -26.08
C ASP A 148 3.47 -2.41 -26.34
N VAL A 149 3.61 -1.08 -26.48
CA VAL A 149 4.91 -0.47 -26.79
C VAL A 149 5.73 -0.33 -25.51
N ARG A 150 6.93 -0.90 -25.50
CA ARG A 150 7.85 -0.75 -24.37
C ARG A 150 8.28 0.72 -24.24
N PRO A 151 8.01 1.36 -23.09
CA PRO A 151 8.52 2.69 -22.85
C PRO A 151 10.05 2.69 -22.86
N SER A 152 10.64 3.70 -23.47
CA SER A 152 12.09 3.86 -23.48
C SER A 152 12.48 4.99 -22.53
N PRO A 153 13.30 4.72 -21.51
CA PRO A 153 13.82 5.78 -20.65
C PRO A 153 14.76 6.67 -21.46
N SER A 154 14.55 7.98 -21.36
CA SER A 154 15.47 8.97 -21.91
C SER A 154 16.18 9.65 -20.74
N LEU A 155 17.45 9.37 -20.57
CA LEU A 155 18.28 9.97 -19.52
C LEU A 155 19.00 11.20 -20.06
N PRO A 156 19.11 12.27 -19.23
CA PRO A 156 20.06 13.33 -19.51
C PRO A 156 21.52 12.81 -19.45
N ASP A 157 22.44 13.55 -20.07
CA ASP A 157 23.86 13.23 -20.01
C ASP A 157 24.38 13.20 -18.55
N GLY A 158 25.27 12.26 -18.27
CA GLY A 158 25.87 12.07 -16.96
C GLY A 158 25.10 11.19 -16.00
N TYR A 159 23.85 10.81 -16.34
CA TYR A 159 23.05 9.90 -15.52
C TYR A 159 23.13 8.45 -16.05
N SER A 160 23.03 7.48 -15.13
CA SER A 160 22.96 6.06 -15.45
C SER A 160 21.87 5.35 -14.66
N ILE A 161 21.36 4.24 -15.21
CA ILE A 161 20.41 3.37 -14.49
C ILE A 161 21.16 2.13 -14.04
N ARG A 162 20.92 1.72 -12.81
CA ARG A 162 21.37 0.42 -12.28
C ARG A 162 20.29 -0.24 -11.43
N PRO A 163 20.27 -1.57 -11.34
CA PRO A 163 19.41 -2.27 -10.41
C PRO A 163 19.90 -2.10 -8.96
N PHE A 164 19.00 -2.43 -8.04
CA PHE A 164 19.25 -2.58 -6.61
C PHE A 164 20.03 -3.87 -6.35
N GLU A 165 20.96 -3.85 -5.41
CA GLU A 165 21.72 -5.02 -4.95
C GLU A 165 21.37 -5.34 -3.49
N ILE A 166 20.72 -6.50 -3.27
CA ILE A 166 20.41 -6.98 -1.90
C ILE A 166 21.70 -7.08 -1.07
N GLY A 167 21.64 -6.60 0.17
CA GLY A 167 22.76 -6.60 1.11
C GLY A 167 23.72 -5.42 0.93
N LYS A 168 23.47 -4.53 -0.04
CA LYS A 168 24.29 -3.34 -0.27
C LYS A 168 23.49 -2.05 -0.32
N ASP A 169 22.29 -2.10 -0.89
CA ASP A 169 21.56 -0.89 -1.24
C ASP A 169 20.36 -0.58 -0.32
N GLU A 170 20.09 -1.40 0.69
CA GLU A 170 18.96 -1.21 1.61
C GLU A 170 19.03 0.16 2.30
N GLU A 171 20.20 0.54 2.79
CA GLU A 171 20.40 1.86 3.42
C GLU A 171 20.21 2.99 2.41
N THR A 172 20.80 2.86 1.21
CA THR A 172 20.67 3.82 0.12
C THR A 172 19.21 4.03 -0.29
N LEU A 173 18.47 2.94 -0.46
CA LEU A 173 17.03 2.99 -0.80
C LEU A 173 16.23 3.65 0.31
N THR A 174 16.49 3.29 1.57
CA THR A 174 15.83 3.87 2.75
C THR A 174 16.03 5.38 2.80
N GLN A 175 17.27 5.84 2.69
CA GLN A 175 17.60 7.27 2.74
C GLN A 175 16.95 8.03 1.57
N LEU A 176 17.07 7.52 0.34
CA LEU A 176 16.49 8.15 -0.83
C LEU A 176 14.95 8.22 -0.74
N GLN A 177 14.31 7.16 -0.28
CA GLN A 177 12.86 7.11 -0.09
C GLN A 177 12.42 8.14 0.97
N ASN A 178 13.07 8.15 2.13
CA ASN A 178 12.73 9.06 3.21
C ASN A 178 12.89 10.53 2.80
N VAL A 179 13.93 10.86 2.05
CA VAL A 179 14.15 12.22 1.54
C VAL A 179 13.15 12.58 0.43
N ALA A 180 12.89 11.65 -0.50
CA ALA A 180 12.00 11.92 -1.62
C ALA A 180 10.54 12.13 -1.20
N PHE A 181 10.10 11.48 -0.11
CA PHE A 181 8.72 11.51 0.37
C PHE A 181 8.51 12.29 1.67
N GLY A 182 9.57 12.81 2.30
CA GLY A 182 9.51 13.42 3.63
C GLY A 182 8.48 14.53 3.79
N GLU A 183 8.12 15.21 2.71
CA GLU A 183 7.11 16.29 2.70
C GLU A 183 5.72 15.80 2.26
N ASN A 184 5.57 14.52 1.88
CA ASN A 184 4.30 13.99 1.39
C ASN A 184 3.35 13.73 2.55
N TRP A 185 2.05 13.99 2.30
CA TRP A 185 1.01 13.71 3.27
C TRP A 185 1.05 12.26 3.73
N GLY A 186 1.05 12.07 5.05
CA GLY A 186 0.98 10.76 5.66
C GLY A 186 2.20 9.85 5.42
N PHE A 187 3.31 10.38 4.96
CA PHE A 187 4.53 9.58 4.86
C PHE A 187 5.18 9.39 6.23
N SER A 188 5.36 8.14 6.63
CA SER A 188 6.15 7.77 7.82
C SER A 188 7.54 7.31 7.38
N PRO A 189 8.63 7.86 7.94
CA PRO A 189 9.97 7.44 7.59
C PRO A 189 10.19 5.94 7.84
N ASN A 190 10.80 5.27 6.88
CA ASN A 190 11.16 3.87 6.98
C ASN A 190 12.49 3.67 7.69
N THR A 191 12.66 2.53 8.35
CA THR A 191 13.95 2.03 8.83
C THR A 191 14.59 1.11 7.80
N VAL A 192 15.90 0.89 7.91
CA VAL A 192 16.63 -0.05 7.04
C VAL A 192 16.09 -1.47 7.23
N ASP A 193 15.72 -1.86 8.44
CA ASP A 193 15.17 -3.19 8.73
C ASP A 193 13.82 -3.41 8.03
N GLN A 194 12.95 -2.40 8.00
CA GLN A 194 11.68 -2.45 7.27
C GLN A 194 11.91 -2.61 5.77
N ILE A 195 12.80 -1.82 5.17
CA ILE A 195 13.13 -1.94 3.76
C ILE A 195 13.75 -3.30 3.46
N SER A 196 14.70 -3.76 4.32
CA SER A 196 15.36 -5.06 4.18
C SER A 196 14.38 -6.23 4.22
N ALA A 197 13.33 -6.14 5.04
CA ALA A 197 12.29 -7.16 5.09
C ALA A 197 11.39 -7.07 3.84
N ARG A 198 10.94 -5.88 3.46
CA ARG A 198 10.01 -5.68 2.34
C ARG A 198 10.59 -6.10 0.99
N VAL A 199 11.88 -5.83 0.71
CA VAL A 199 12.51 -6.22 -0.56
C VAL A 199 12.62 -7.75 -0.75
N ARG A 200 12.38 -8.52 0.32
CA ARG A 200 12.45 -9.99 0.32
C ARG A 200 11.10 -10.69 0.29
N LEU A 201 9.99 -9.94 0.22
CA LEU A 201 8.67 -10.53 0.02
C LEU A 201 8.58 -11.19 -1.36
N ASP A 202 7.89 -12.31 -1.47
CA ASP A 202 7.86 -13.15 -2.67
C ASP A 202 7.41 -12.42 -3.95
N ARG A 203 6.53 -11.42 -3.82
CA ARG A 203 6.05 -10.63 -4.97
C ARG A 203 6.98 -9.48 -5.33
N MET A 204 7.98 -9.22 -4.51
CA MET A 204 8.97 -8.18 -4.80
C MET A 204 10.00 -8.72 -5.79
N THR A 205 10.40 -7.86 -6.70
CA THR A 205 11.41 -8.16 -7.71
C THR A 205 12.61 -7.27 -7.46
N PRO A 206 13.61 -7.69 -6.68
CA PRO A 206 14.77 -6.84 -6.36
C PRO A 206 15.45 -6.26 -7.61
N ASP A 207 15.59 -7.04 -8.68
CA ASP A 207 16.09 -6.58 -9.98
C ASP A 207 15.20 -5.52 -10.64
N GLY A 208 13.94 -5.42 -10.23
CA GLY A 208 12.97 -4.41 -10.65
C GLY A 208 12.96 -3.15 -9.77
N ILE A 209 13.81 -3.12 -8.74
CA ILE A 209 14.11 -1.88 -8.02
C ILE A 209 15.28 -1.23 -8.74
N LEU A 210 15.03 -0.08 -9.33
CA LEU A 210 15.98 0.62 -10.17
C LEU A 210 16.36 1.95 -9.56
N PHE A 211 17.65 2.30 -9.65
CA PHE A 211 18.15 3.64 -9.35
C PHE A 211 18.56 4.37 -10.62
N ILE A 212 18.31 5.68 -10.67
CA ILE A 212 19.08 6.59 -11.49
C ILE A 212 20.16 7.20 -10.60
N THR A 213 21.40 7.18 -11.07
CA THR A 213 22.54 7.72 -10.35
C THR A 213 23.21 8.85 -11.16
N ASP A 214 23.72 9.86 -10.45
CA ASP A 214 24.61 10.92 -10.95
C ASP A 214 25.99 10.66 -10.38
N ASN A 215 26.98 10.26 -11.21
CA ASN A 215 28.32 9.88 -10.76
C ASN A 215 28.33 8.92 -9.56
N GLY A 216 27.42 7.94 -9.57
CA GLY A 216 27.25 6.95 -8.52
C GLY A 216 26.37 7.37 -7.35
N GLN A 217 25.97 8.64 -7.24
CA GLN A 217 25.04 9.13 -6.22
C GLN A 217 23.60 8.86 -6.62
N PRO A 218 22.75 8.27 -5.76
CA PRO A 218 21.37 7.99 -6.09
C PRO A 218 20.55 9.27 -6.19
N ALA A 219 19.93 9.49 -7.37
CA ALA A 219 19.14 10.68 -7.70
C ALA A 219 17.65 10.40 -7.78
N ALA A 220 17.27 9.17 -8.19
CA ALA A 220 15.89 8.72 -8.27
C ALA A 220 15.82 7.20 -8.12
N TYR A 221 14.65 6.70 -7.76
CA TYR A 221 14.38 5.26 -7.72
C TYR A 221 12.99 4.93 -8.22
N ASN A 222 12.81 3.69 -8.67
CA ASN A 222 11.52 3.06 -8.93
C ASN A 222 11.53 1.66 -8.34
N TRP A 223 10.46 1.29 -7.66
CA TRP A 223 10.28 -0.03 -7.05
C TRP A 223 9.11 -0.72 -7.73
N THR A 224 9.37 -1.87 -8.34
CA THR A 224 8.35 -2.68 -8.98
C THR A 224 8.05 -3.95 -8.21
N MET A 225 6.85 -4.48 -8.42
CA MET A 225 6.46 -5.82 -8.00
C MET A 225 5.62 -6.50 -9.09
N ILE A 226 5.54 -7.82 -9.05
CA ILE A 226 4.76 -8.60 -10.01
C ILE A 226 3.84 -9.54 -9.24
N SER A 227 2.60 -9.60 -9.68
CA SER A 227 1.62 -10.59 -9.25
C SER A 227 1.19 -11.39 -10.47
N ALA A 228 1.33 -12.71 -10.42
CA ALA A 228 1.11 -13.57 -11.58
C ALA A 228 0.30 -14.82 -11.20
N SER A 229 -0.53 -15.26 -12.15
CA SER A 229 -1.18 -16.58 -12.21
C SER A 229 -0.70 -17.30 -13.48
N GLU A 230 -1.20 -18.51 -13.72
CA GLU A 230 -0.87 -19.27 -14.95
C GLU A 230 -1.26 -18.55 -16.24
N SER A 231 -2.29 -17.69 -16.20
CA SER A 231 -2.88 -17.08 -17.40
C SER A 231 -2.67 -15.57 -17.49
N LYS A 232 -2.23 -14.91 -16.41
CA LYS A 232 -2.14 -13.45 -16.39
C LYS A 232 -1.08 -12.98 -15.39
N ALA A 233 -0.40 -11.89 -15.75
CA ALA A 233 0.55 -11.21 -14.88
C ALA A 233 0.30 -9.71 -14.87
N THR A 234 0.22 -9.13 -13.67
CA THR A 234 0.12 -7.68 -13.47
C THR A 234 1.38 -7.17 -12.77
N GLY A 235 2.01 -6.18 -13.38
CA GLY A 235 3.12 -5.44 -12.80
C GLY A 235 2.62 -4.23 -12.03
N PHE A 236 3.31 -3.89 -10.95
CA PHE A 236 3.00 -2.69 -10.16
C PHE A 236 4.22 -1.80 -10.06
N ILE A 237 4.02 -0.50 -10.19
CA ILE A 237 4.96 0.51 -9.74
C ILE A 237 4.55 0.87 -8.32
N SER A 238 5.17 0.18 -7.35
CA SER A 238 4.81 0.29 -5.94
C SER A 238 5.24 1.63 -5.35
N MET A 239 6.47 2.07 -5.68
CA MET A 239 6.98 3.36 -5.25
C MET A 239 7.92 3.96 -6.30
N THR A 240 7.86 5.27 -6.43
CA THR A 240 8.78 6.01 -7.29
C THR A 240 9.09 7.38 -6.69
N GLY A 241 10.36 7.72 -6.61
CA GLY A 241 10.80 8.98 -6.01
C GLY A 241 11.99 9.59 -6.72
N VAL A 242 12.05 10.92 -6.67
CA VAL A 242 13.20 11.71 -7.13
C VAL A 242 13.68 12.55 -5.97
N HIS A 243 14.97 12.45 -5.65
CA HIS A 243 15.60 13.29 -4.62
C HIS A 243 15.33 14.77 -4.92
N PRO A 244 14.97 15.59 -3.94
CA PRO A 244 14.60 17.01 -4.14
C PRO A 244 15.57 17.79 -5.03
N ASP A 245 16.88 17.65 -4.82
CA ASP A 245 17.93 18.37 -5.56
C ASP A 245 18.04 17.99 -7.03
N TYR A 246 17.39 16.89 -7.42
CA TYR A 246 17.39 16.35 -8.78
C TYR A 246 16.04 16.52 -9.49
N ARG A 247 15.05 17.15 -8.84
CA ARG A 247 13.74 17.43 -9.45
C ARG A 247 13.88 18.41 -10.62
N GLY A 248 12.89 18.38 -11.52
CA GLY A 248 12.86 19.27 -12.69
C GLY A 248 13.79 18.87 -13.85
N LYS A 249 14.62 17.82 -13.70
CA LYS A 249 15.60 17.36 -14.70
C LYS A 249 15.10 16.21 -15.58
N GLY A 250 13.80 15.89 -15.55
CA GLY A 250 13.22 14.80 -16.34
C GLY A 250 13.40 13.39 -15.75
N LEU A 251 14.10 13.24 -14.60
CA LEU A 251 14.43 11.94 -14.02
C LEU A 251 13.19 11.15 -13.59
N GLY A 252 12.13 11.81 -13.13
CA GLY A 252 10.88 11.14 -12.77
C GLY A 252 10.27 10.37 -13.95
N ARG A 253 10.25 10.97 -15.15
CA ARG A 253 9.79 10.28 -16.36
C ARG A 253 10.72 9.13 -16.74
N ALA A 254 12.01 9.34 -16.66
CA ALA A 254 13.01 8.34 -17.05
C ALA A 254 12.94 7.11 -16.14
N ILE A 255 12.85 7.30 -14.82
CA ILE A 255 12.83 6.18 -13.86
C ILE A 255 11.52 5.40 -13.91
N VAL A 256 10.37 6.05 -14.10
CA VAL A 256 9.09 5.37 -14.32
C VAL A 256 9.12 4.57 -15.62
N ALA A 257 9.61 5.16 -16.72
CA ALA A 257 9.75 4.45 -18.01
C ALA A 257 10.69 3.24 -17.90
N ALA A 258 11.76 3.33 -17.09
CA ALA A 258 12.66 2.20 -16.81
C ALA A 258 11.95 1.07 -16.05
N GLY A 259 11.17 1.38 -15.03
CA GLY A 259 10.36 0.40 -14.30
C GLY A 259 9.32 -0.26 -15.22
N MET A 260 8.62 0.52 -16.06
CA MET A 260 7.69 -0.02 -17.05
C MET A 260 8.41 -0.93 -18.08
N GLN A 261 9.60 -0.54 -18.52
CA GLN A 261 10.42 -1.36 -19.43
C GLN A 261 10.81 -2.69 -18.79
N TYR A 262 11.25 -2.67 -17.52
CA TYR A 262 11.55 -3.87 -16.76
C TYR A 262 10.32 -4.78 -16.68
N LEU A 263 9.19 -4.27 -16.20
CA LEU A 263 7.94 -5.03 -16.06
C LEU A 263 7.50 -5.66 -17.40
N LYS A 264 7.55 -4.92 -18.50
CA LYS A 264 7.23 -5.46 -19.84
C LYS A 264 8.23 -6.52 -20.30
N ALA A 265 9.49 -6.44 -19.89
CA ALA A 265 10.49 -7.49 -20.17
C ALA A 265 10.19 -8.77 -19.39
N GLN A 266 9.53 -8.68 -18.22
CA GLN A 266 9.05 -9.82 -17.44
C GLN A 266 7.73 -10.41 -17.99
N GLY A 267 7.16 -9.85 -19.06
CA GLY A 267 5.97 -10.38 -19.72
C GLY A 267 4.64 -10.01 -19.09
N VAL A 268 4.58 -8.97 -18.23
CA VAL A 268 3.30 -8.56 -17.64
C VAL A 268 2.31 -8.05 -18.69
N ASP A 269 1.02 -8.36 -18.50
CA ASP A 269 -0.07 -7.96 -19.37
C ASP A 269 -0.48 -6.51 -19.14
N SER A 270 -0.43 -6.07 -17.87
CA SER A 270 -0.78 -4.71 -17.47
C SER A 270 0.19 -4.17 -16.42
N ILE A 271 0.24 -2.83 -16.30
CA ILE A 271 1.01 -2.16 -15.26
C ILE A 271 0.07 -1.25 -14.49
N GLU A 272 0.11 -1.30 -13.16
CA GLU A 272 -0.71 -0.49 -12.28
C GLU A 272 0.15 0.36 -11.35
N LEU A 273 -0.42 1.46 -10.90
CA LEU A 273 0.15 2.32 -9.86
C LEU A 273 -0.97 3.08 -9.13
N GLU A 274 -0.62 3.61 -7.99
CA GLU A 274 -1.46 4.52 -7.25
C GLU A 274 -0.79 5.90 -7.15
N VAL A 275 -1.59 6.98 -7.20
CA VAL A 275 -1.09 8.34 -7.11
C VAL A 275 -2.06 9.22 -6.34
N ASP A 276 -1.52 10.07 -5.47
CA ASP A 276 -2.27 11.12 -4.79
C ASP A 276 -3.04 11.98 -5.82
N SER A 277 -4.34 12.10 -5.65
CA SER A 277 -5.22 12.84 -6.57
C SER A 277 -4.88 14.33 -6.67
N GLU A 278 -4.16 14.88 -5.71
CA GLU A 278 -3.71 16.27 -5.69
C GLU A 278 -2.29 16.45 -6.23
N ASN A 279 -1.51 15.36 -6.40
CA ASN A 279 -0.18 15.40 -6.99
C ASN A 279 -0.26 15.58 -8.52
N THR A 280 -0.59 16.80 -8.95
CA THR A 280 -0.75 17.16 -10.36
C THR A 280 0.47 16.80 -11.21
N PRO A 281 1.74 17.09 -10.79
CA PRO A 281 2.91 16.73 -11.59
C PRO A 281 3.03 15.22 -11.86
N ALA A 282 2.79 14.37 -10.85
CA ALA A 282 2.86 12.92 -11.00
C ALA A 282 1.70 12.40 -11.87
N ARG A 283 0.48 12.88 -11.64
CA ARG A 283 -0.68 12.50 -12.45
C ARG A 283 -0.49 12.80 -13.93
N GLU A 284 -0.03 14.02 -14.25
CA GLU A 284 0.24 14.41 -15.64
C GLU A 284 1.33 13.56 -16.27
N LEU A 285 2.38 13.21 -15.50
CA LEU A 285 3.44 12.34 -15.96
C LEU A 285 2.88 10.96 -16.33
N TYR A 286 2.05 10.35 -15.48
CA TYR A 286 1.47 9.04 -15.74
C TYR A 286 0.48 9.06 -16.91
N LEU A 287 -0.36 10.09 -17.02
CA LEU A 287 -1.25 10.27 -18.17
C LEU A 287 -0.46 10.40 -19.48
N LYS A 288 0.66 11.16 -19.49
CA LYS A 288 1.55 11.28 -20.66
C LYS A 288 2.30 9.98 -21.00
N LEU A 289 2.47 9.07 -20.02
CA LEU A 289 3.01 7.73 -20.25
C LEU A 289 1.95 6.73 -20.71
N GLY A 290 0.67 7.14 -20.77
CA GLY A 290 -0.43 6.33 -21.27
C GLY A 290 -1.22 5.59 -20.20
N PHE A 291 -0.98 5.85 -18.91
CA PHE A 291 -1.83 5.35 -17.84
C PHE A 291 -3.22 5.98 -17.90
N LYS A 292 -4.24 5.23 -17.49
CA LYS A 292 -5.63 5.70 -17.37
C LYS A 292 -6.11 5.46 -15.94
N LYS A 293 -6.85 6.40 -15.37
CA LYS A 293 -7.54 6.21 -14.10
C LYS A 293 -8.58 5.09 -14.26
N VAL A 294 -8.52 4.09 -13.39
CA VAL A 294 -9.46 2.96 -13.36
C VAL A 294 -10.30 2.93 -12.09
N HIS A 295 -9.75 3.40 -10.99
CA HIS A 295 -10.44 3.43 -9.70
C HIS A 295 -9.96 4.63 -8.87
N GLU A 296 -10.64 4.87 -7.74
CA GLU A 296 -10.25 5.87 -6.75
C GLU A 296 -10.50 5.33 -5.35
N THR A 297 -9.54 5.51 -4.48
CA THR A 297 -9.63 5.27 -3.05
C THR A 297 -9.69 6.58 -2.29
N LEU A 298 -10.43 6.58 -1.18
CA LEU A 298 -10.61 7.74 -0.32
C LEU A 298 -10.08 7.43 1.07
N TRP A 299 -9.34 8.35 1.60
CA TRP A 299 -8.84 8.29 2.96
C TRP A 299 -9.71 9.12 3.89
N TYR A 300 -10.19 8.50 4.94
CA TYR A 300 -10.94 9.11 6.01
C TYR A 300 -10.09 9.20 7.26
N GLU A 301 -10.18 10.32 7.98
CA GLU A 301 -9.43 10.54 9.21
C GLU A 301 -10.35 10.78 10.41
N LYS A 302 -9.93 10.30 11.58
CA LYS A 302 -10.46 10.67 12.87
C LYS A 302 -9.32 11.14 13.77
N LYS A 303 -9.37 12.41 14.18
CA LYS A 303 -8.38 13.01 15.10
C LYS A 303 -8.75 12.72 16.55
N PHE A 304 -7.74 12.47 17.34
CA PHE A 304 -7.88 12.31 18.79
C PHE A 304 -7.38 13.58 19.50
N PRO A 305 -7.99 13.96 20.64
CA PRO A 305 -7.51 15.10 21.41
C PRO A 305 -6.06 14.88 21.83
N THR A 306 -5.19 15.84 21.52
CA THR A 306 -3.83 15.84 22.06
C THR A 306 -3.94 15.96 23.58
N ARG A 307 -3.60 14.92 24.34
CA ARG A 307 -3.53 15.04 25.78
C ARG A 307 -2.33 15.92 26.11
N VAL A 308 -2.62 17.17 26.47
CA VAL A 308 -1.62 18.03 27.10
C VAL A 308 -1.24 17.33 28.40
N GLY A 309 -0.03 16.79 28.47
CA GLY A 309 0.58 16.18 29.64
C GLY A 309 0.95 17.19 30.70
#